data_b97481406dd0e1f28fa8d0d7f9b89bfa
#
_entry.id   b97481406dd0e1f28fa8d0d7f9b89bfa
#
_cell.length_a   1.000
_cell.length_b   1.000
_cell.length_c   1.000
_cell.angle_alpha   90.00
_cell.angle_beta   90.00
_cell.angle_gamma   90.00
#
_symmetry.space_group_name_H-M   'P 1'
#
loop_
_entity.id
_entity.type
_entity.pdbx_description
1 polymer ?
#
loop_
_entity_poly.entity_id
_entity_poly.type
_entity_poly.pdbx_seq_one_letter_code
_entity_poly.pdbx_strand_id
1 'polypeptide(L)'
;MSISRAQIEALRNGFIQSIGSSAFSAVKPGELPVLEETLALYGKAFNDALVKILDKDNITSSGKLAEPALPIITKFGTGYVLSLGYEPGSAASKYYDFVNKGVKGTKNVKADSKTPYAFKSSKKAVPVSSIEKWLSYNKLKSVSVSRYTRLGTERKAIESKKSLAYIIARSIHTKGLKSTHYFDRAVAQIFNKEFIQNLAVALGGDVQIQIKQAVNGNNNNK
;
A
#
# COMPACT_ATOMS: atom_id res chain seq x y z
N MET A 1 -12.49 3.01 1.98
CA MET A 1 -13.69 2.76 2.80
C MET A 1 -13.17 2.17 4.09
N SER A 2 -13.46 2.79 5.23
CA SER A 2 -13.26 2.12 6.51
C SER A 2 -14.30 1.00 6.60
N ILE A 3 -13.93 -0.13 7.18
CA ILE A 3 -14.90 -1.18 7.50
C ILE A 3 -15.75 -0.60 8.63
N SER A 4 -17.08 -0.51 8.41
CA SER A 4 -17.96 0.08 9.42
C SER A 4 -18.04 -0.85 10.63
N ARG A 5 -18.26 -0.25 11.82
CA ARG A 5 -18.48 -0.99 13.06
C ARG A 5 -19.58 -2.05 12.91
N ALA A 6 -20.64 -1.73 12.17
CA ALA A 6 -21.72 -2.66 11.87
C ALA A 6 -21.27 -3.88 11.02
N GLN A 7 -20.33 -3.70 10.08
CA GLN A 7 -19.79 -4.80 9.29
C GLN A 7 -18.91 -5.72 10.13
N ILE A 8 -18.10 -5.17 11.03
CA ILE A 8 -17.29 -5.98 11.96
C ILE A 8 -18.20 -6.70 12.97
N GLU A 9 -19.23 -6.04 13.45
CA GLU A 9 -20.21 -6.64 14.37
C GLU A 9 -21.03 -7.74 13.70
N ALA A 10 -21.42 -7.57 12.43
CA ALA A 10 -22.09 -8.60 11.63
C ALA A 10 -21.18 -9.81 11.36
N LEU A 11 -19.91 -9.57 11.01
CA LEU A 11 -18.90 -10.63 10.81
C LEU A 11 -18.62 -11.35 12.13
N ARG A 12 -18.49 -10.63 13.23
CA ARG A 12 -18.30 -11.18 14.58
C ARG A 12 -19.49 -12.03 15.00
N ASN A 13 -20.71 -11.57 14.80
CA ASN A 13 -21.91 -12.30 15.16
C ASN A 13 -22.11 -13.53 14.26
N GLY A 14 -21.82 -13.42 12.94
CA GLY A 14 -21.82 -14.55 12.02
C GLY A 14 -20.74 -15.58 12.38
N PHE A 15 -19.55 -15.14 12.75
CA PHE A 15 -18.46 -16.00 13.20
C PHE A 15 -18.78 -16.68 14.55
N ILE A 16 -19.27 -15.95 15.53
CA ILE A 16 -19.67 -16.52 16.83
C ILE A 16 -20.85 -17.49 16.67
N GLN A 17 -21.78 -17.24 15.76
CA GLN A 17 -22.88 -18.17 15.45
C GLN A 17 -22.41 -19.38 14.64
N SER A 18 -21.44 -19.23 13.72
CA SER A 18 -20.86 -20.34 12.96
C SER A 18 -19.98 -21.27 13.83
N ILE A 19 -19.34 -20.71 14.88
CA ILE A 19 -18.64 -21.47 15.90
C ILE A 19 -19.66 -22.02 16.90
N GLY A 20 -20.63 -22.81 16.47
CA GLY A 20 -21.56 -23.48 17.38
C GLY A 20 -20.84 -24.18 18.55
N SER A 21 -21.59 -24.59 19.56
CA SER A 21 -21.05 -25.13 20.83
C SER A 21 -19.98 -26.23 20.70
N SER A 22 -19.91 -26.92 19.55
CA SER A 22 -18.87 -27.90 19.24
C SER A 22 -17.53 -27.31 18.76
N ALA A 23 -17.52 -26.10 18.22
CA ALA A 23 -16.29 -25.47 17.72
C ALA A 23 -15.51 -24.74 18.83
N PHE A 24 -16.14 -24.41 19.98
CA PHE A 24 -15.46 -23.85 21.14
C PHE A 24 -14.39 -24.78 21.73
N SER A 25 -14.50 -26.08 21.50
CA SER A 25 -13.48 -27.05 21.95
C SER A 25 -12.22 -27.09 21.06
N ALA A 26 -12.24 -26.41 19.92
CA ALA A 26 -11.15 -26.46 18.94
C ALA A 26 -10.12 -25.31 19.07
N VAL A 27 -10.44 -24.26 19.83
CA VAL A 27 -9.50 -23.12 20.01
C VAL A 27 -8.50 -23.46 21.10
N LYS A 28 -7.23 -23.50 20.72
CA LYS A 28 -6.14 -23.77 21.69
C LYS A 28 -5.94 -22.59 22.61
N PRO A 29 -5.55 -22.84 23.90
CA PRO A 29 -5.19 -21.76 24.81
C PRO A 29 -4.11 -20.85 24.20
N GLY A 30 -4.37 -19.54 24.17
CA GLY A 30 -3.47 -18.53 23.62
C GLY A 30 -3.66 -18.24 22.12
N GLU A 31 -4.60 -18.88 21.44
CA GLU A 31 -5.07 -18.47 20.11
C GLU A 31 -6.13 -17.38 20.24
N LEU A 32 -6.08 -16.39 19.34
CA LEU A 32 -6.97 -15.23 19.30
C LEU A 32 -7.64 -15.13 17.93
N PRO A 33 -8.57 -16.06 17.59
CA PRO A 33 -9.12 -16.17 16.24
C PRO A 33 -9.91 -14.93 15.81
N VAL A 34 -10.62 -14.27 16.69
CA VAL A 34 -11.38 -13.04 16.36
C VAL A 34 -10.44 -11.89 16.06
N LEU A 35 -9.32 -11.82 16.79
CA LEU A 35 -8.27 -10.83 16.55
C LEU A 35 -7.57 -11.09 15.20
N GLU A 36 -7.24 -12.34 14.92
CA GLU A 36 -6.59 -12.73 13.64
C GLU A 36 -7.49 -12.39 12.45
N GLU A 37 -8.79 -12.73 12.53
CA GLU A 37 -9.75 -12.40 11.48
C GLU A 37 -9.90 -10.89 11.31
N THR A 38 -9.96 -10.14 12.42
CA THR A 38 -10.03 -8.69 12.39
C THR A 38 -8.80 -8.10 11.70
N LEU A 39 -7.60 -8.57 12.03
CA LEU A 39 -6.35 -8.14 11.38
C LEU A 39 -6.35 -8.47 9.89
N ALA A 40 -6.83 -9.65 9.48
CA ALA A 40 -6.93 -10.05 8.08
C ALA A 40 -7.86 -9.11 7.29
N LEU A 41 -9.01 -8.76 7.86
CA LEU A 41 -9.97 -7.82 7.25
C LEU A 41 -9.35 -6.43 7.07
N TYR A 42 -8.67 -5.92 8.08
CA TYR A 42 -7.97 -4.63 7.97
C TYR A 42 -6.80 -4.67 6.99
N GLY A 43 -6.08 -5.79 6.92
CA GLY A 43 -5.04 -5.98 5.92
C GLY A 43 -5.58 -5.95 4.49
N LYS A 44 -6.71 -6.63 4.24
CA LYS A 44 -7.39 -6.57 2.94
C LYS A 44 -7.90 -5.17 2.62
N ALA A 45 -8.54 -4.50 3.59
CA ALA A 45 -9.01 -3.13 3.42
C ALA A 45 -7.87 -2.15 3.10
N PHE A 46 -6.68 -2.36 3.68
CA PHE A 46 -5.48 -1.60 3.37
C PHE A 46 -5.05 -1.80 1.90
N ASN A 47 -4.98 -3.04 1.43
CA ASN A 47 -4.64 -3.33 0.04
C ASN A 47 -5.64 -2.68 -0.93
N ASP A 48 -6.93 -2.77 -0.65
CA ASP A 48 -7.98 -2.15 -1.46
C ASP A 48 -7.88 -0.61 -1.46
N ALA A 49 -7.58 0.00 -0.32
CA ALA A 49 -7.37 1.45 -0.21
C ALA A 49 -6.13 1.90 -0.99
N LEU A 50 -5.03 1.14 -0.89
CA LEU A 50 -3.79 1.41 -1.60
C LEU A 50 -3.99 1.40 -3.11
N VAL A 51 -4.66 0.37 -3.65
CA VAL A 51 -4.98 0.28 -5.08
C VAL A 51 -5.86 1.44 -5.52
N LYS A 52 -6.91 1.78 -4.77
CA LYS A 52 -7.79 2.92 -5.07
C LYS A 52 -7.06 4.26 -5.10
N ILE A 53 -6.11 4.48 -4.19
CA ILE A 53 -5.30 5.70 -4.18
C ILE A 53 -4.40 5.76 -5.40
N LEU A 54 -3.76 4.65 -5.77
CA LEU A 54 -2.91 4.57 -6.95
C LEU A 54 -3.68 4.86 -8.24
N ASP A 55 -4.87 4.29 -8.38
CA ASP A 55 -5.74 4.51 -9.55
C ASP A 55 -6.25 5.94 -9.61
N LYS A 56 -6.74 6.48 -8.49
CA LYS A 56 -7.24 7.86 -8.41
C LYS A 56 -6.19 8.88 -8.82
N ASP A 57 -4.95 8.67 -8.41
CA ASP A 57 -3.85 9.61 -8.65
C ASP A 57 -3.09 9.29 -9.96
N ASN A 58 -3.54 8.31 -10.75
CA ASN A 58 -2.88 7.83 -11.97
C ASN A 58 -1.39 7.50 -11.78
N ILE A 59 -1.05 6.89 -10.64
CA ILE A 59 0.34 6.53 -10.28
C ILE A 59 0.73 5.21 -10.93
N THR A 60 -0.22 4.45 -11.45
CA THR A 60 0.02 3.16 -12.07
C THR A 60 0.69 3.30 -13.45
N SER A 61 1.68 2.47 -13.70
CA SER A 61 2.38 2.38 -14.98
C SER A 61 2.34 0.93 -15.50
N SER A 62 3.13 0.04 -14.91
CA SER A 62 3.12 -1.40 -15.23
C SER A 62 2.10 -2.20 -14.41
N GLY A 63 1.37 -1.57 -13.53
CA GLY A 63 0.44 -2.22 -12.61
C GLY A 63 1.09 -2.85 -11.37
N LYS A 64 2.40 -2.99 -11.33
CA LYS A 64 3.10 -3.70 -10.24
C LYS A 64 2.91 -3.09 -8.84
N LEU A 65 2.69 -1.78 -8.73
CA LEU A 65 2.34 -1.14 -7.46
C LEU A 65 0.88 -1.42 -7.04
N ALA A 66 0.01 -1.77 -7.99
CA ALA A 66 -1.37 -2.16 -7.72
C ALA A 66 -1.51 -3.65 -7.37
N GLU A 67 -0.39 -4.37 -7.27
CA GLU A 67 -0.32 -5.77 -6.86
C GLU A 67 0.40 -5.89 -5.49
N PRO A 68 -0.17 -5.38 -4.37
CA PRO A 68 0.41 -5.56 -3.05
C PRO A 68 0.38 -7.03 -2.66
N ALA A 69 1.31 -7.45 -1.81
CA ALA A 69 1.31 -8.79 -1.24
C ALA A 69 0.05 -9.03 -0.39
N LEU A 70 -0.37 -10.28 -0.29
CA LEU A 70 -1.41 -10.64 0.65
C LEU A 70 -0.97 -10.30 2.08
N PRO A 71 -1.89 -9.82 2.93
CA PRO A 71 -1.61 -9.58 4.33
C PRO A 71 -1.13 -10.86 5.02
N ILE A 72 -0.01 -10.80 5.73
CA ILE A 72 0.53 -11.94 6.49
C ILE A 72 0.40 -11.63 7.97
N ILE A 73 -0.27 -12.50 8.70
CA ILE A 73 -0.39 -12.43 10.15
C ILE A 73 0.53 -13.50 10.73
N THR A 74 1.47 -13.05 11.55
CA THR A 74 2.44 -13.94 12.23
C THR A 74 2.28 -13.79 13.72
N LYS A 75 2.14 -14.91 14.44
CA LYS A 75 2.18 -14.93 15.89
C LYS A 75 3.63 -14.80 16.36
N PHE A 76 3.88 -13.82 17.21
CA PHE A 76 5.22 -13.60 17.78
C PHE A 76 5.11 -13.45 19.29
N GLY A 77 5.56 -14.45 20.03
CA GLY A 77 5.40 -14.49 21.47
C GLY A 77 3.91 -14.48 21.89
N THR A 78 3.52 -13.50 22.67
CA THR A 78 2.14 -13.25 23.10
C THR A 78 1.35 -12.32 22.19
N GLY A 79 1.96 -11.84 21.10
CA GLY A 79 1.36 -10.87 20.19
C GLY A 79 1.22 -11.37 18.75
N TYR A 80 0.63 -10.52 17.94
CA TYR A 80 0.47 -10.74 16.49
C TYR A 80 1.11 -9.60 15.74
N VAL A 81 1.77 -9.93 14.62
CA VAL A 81 2.35 -8.98 13.68
C VAL A 81 1.60 -9.08 12.38
N LEU A 82 0.99 -7.97 11.95
CA LEU A 82 0.40 -7.84 10.63
C LEU A 82 1.43 -7.23 9.67
N SER A 83 1.90 -8.00 8.71
CA SER A 83 2.83 -7.56 7.68
C SER A 83 2.07 -7.16 6.42
N LEU A 84 2.31 -5.94 5.95
CA LEU A 84 1.64 -5.32 4.81
C LEU A 84 2.66 -4.74 3.83
N GLY A 85 2.28 -4.68 2.56
CA GLY A 85 3.08 -4.02 1.54
C GLY A 85 3.37 -4.91 0.35
N TYR A 86 4.63 -4.98 -0.05
CA TYR A 86 5.05 -5.70 -1.25
C TYR A 86 5.96 -6.86 -0.89
N GLU A 87 5.85 -7.95 -1.65
CA GLU A 87 6.67 -9.12 -1.46
C GLU A 87 8.17 -8.77 -1.56
N PRO A 88 8.99 -9.18 -0.59
CA PRO A 88 10.44 -8.95 -0.61
C PRO A 88 11.07 -9.48 -1.91
N GLY A 89 11.92 -8.66 -2.54
CA GLY A 89 12.56 -9.01 -3.81
C GLY A 89 11.74 -8.73 -5.06
N SER A 90 10.42 -8.45 -4.94
CA SER A 90 9.58 -8.06 -6.07
C SER A 90 10.05 -6.75 -6.72
N ALA A 91 9.62 -6.52 -7.97
CA ALA A 91 9.91 -5.24 -8.62
C ALA A 91 9.32 -4.07 -7.84
N ALA A 92 8.10 -4.23 -7.31
CA ALA A 92 7.43 -3.19 -6.54
C ALA A 92 8.16 -2.84 -5.24
N SER A 93 8.67 -3.84 -4.49
CA SER A 93 9.41 -3.61 -3.25
C SER A 93 10.68 -2.77 -3.43
N LYS A 94 11.26 -2.75 -4.63
CA LYS A 94 12.47 -1.99 -4.94
C LYS A 94 12.23 -0.51 -5.20
N TYR A 95 11.01 -0.13 -5.60
CA TYR A 95 10.75 1.26 -5.99
C TYR A 95 9.54 1.92 -5.31
N TYR A 96 8.71 1.18 -4.56
CA TYR A 96 7.52 1.74 -3.90
C TYR A 96 7.86 2.94 -3.01
N ASP A 97 8.97 2.88 -2.28
CA ASP A 97 9.37 3.92 -1.35
C ASP A 97 9.86 5.20 -2.07
N PHE A 98 10.49 5.05 -3.25
CA PHE A 98 10.82 6.19 -4.10
C PHE A 98 9.59 6.91 -4.63
N VAL A 99 8.52 6.16 -4.96
CA VAL A 99 7.26 6.75 -5.40
C VAL A 99 6.52 7.38 -4.21
N ASN A 100 6.53 6.74 -3.07
CA ASN A 100 5.88 7.23 -1.86
C ASN A 100 6.53 8.52 -1.35
N LYS A 101 7.85 8.51 -1.12
CA LYS A 101 8.61 9.62 -0.52
C LYS A 101 9.15 10.63 -1.55
N GLY A 102 9.11 10.27 -2.83
CA GLY A 102 9.72 11.07 -3.89
C GLY A 102 11.25 10.99 -3.91
N VAL A 103 11.88 11.64 -4.89
CA VAL A 103 13.33 11.68 -5.07
C VAL A 103 13.77 13.09 -5.43
N LYS A 104 14.72 13.65 -4.74
CA LYS A 104 15.31 14.97 -5.05
C LYS A 104 16.04 14.94 -6.38
N GLY A 105 15.77 15.92 -7.23
CA GLY A 105 16.53 16.12 -8.45
C GLY A 105 17.90 16.75 -8.17
N THR A 106 18.76 16.74 -9.18
CA THR A 106 20.07 17.43 -9.07
C THR A 106 19.94 18.93 -8.84
N LYS A 107 18.82 19.54 -9.25
CA LYS A 107 18.46 20.96 -8.98
C LYS A 107 17.40 21.11 -7.87
N ASN A 108 17.01 20.06 -7.22
CA ASN A 108 16.16 20.03 -6.01
C ASN A 108 14.80 20.75 -6.11
N VAL A 109 14.13 20.73 -7.26
CA VAL A 109 12.98 21.61 -7.55
C VAL A 109 11.61 20.99 -7.24
N LYS A 110 11.47 19.65 -7.23
CA LYS A 110 10.16 18.99 -7.15
C LYS A 110 9.92 18.06 -5.97
N ALA A 111 10.99 17.60 -5.34
CA ALA A 111 10.86 16.65 -4.26
C ALA A 111 10.54 17.34 -2.92
N ASP A 112 9.85 16.60 -2.06
CA ASP A 112 9.72 17.00 -0.68
C ASP A 112 11.11 17.15 -0.04
N SER A 113 11.32 18.24 0.72
CA SER A 113 12.59 18.51 1.40
C SER A 113 12.99 17.39 2.39
N LYS A 114 12.02 16.63 2.87
CA LYS A 114 12.20 15.55 3.85
C LYS A 114 12.59 14.20 3.23
N THR A 115 12.50 14.01 1.90
CA THR A 115 12.87 12.73 1.30
C THR A 115 14.36 12.42 1.48
N PRO A 116 14.73 11.17 1.88
CA PRO A 116 16.12 10.76 1.99
C PRO A 116 16.78 10.48 0.62
N TYR A 117 15.97 10.39 -0.45
CA TYR A 117 16.41 10.00 -1.78
C TYR A 117 16.80 11.20 -2.63
N ALA A 118 17.95 11.10 -3.34
CA ALA A 118 18.41 12.12 -4.26
C ALA A 118 19.14 11.53 -5.46
N PHE A 119 18.93 12.11 -6.63
CA PHE A 119 19.76 11.83 -7.79
C PHE A 119 21.13 12.52 -7.61
N LYS A 120 22.21 11.77 -7.83
CA LYS A 120 23.57 12.31 -7.80
C LYS A 120 23.93 12.84 -9.20
N SER A 121 24.50 14.04 -9.27
CA SER A 121 24.92 14.68 -10.53
C SER A 121 25.95 13.86 -11.31
N SER A 122 26.81 13.12 -10.60
CA SER A 122 27.86 12.27 -11.19
C SER A 122 27.38 10.89 -11.65
N LYS A 123 26.11 10.51 -11.41
CA LYS A 123 25.58 9.19 -11.78
C LYS A 123 24.70 9.26 -13.01
N LYS A 124 24.56 8.11 -13.69
CA LYS A 124 23.69 7.95 -14.86
C LYS A 124 22.28 8.47 -14.55
N ALA A 125 21.73 9.22 -15.48
CA ALA A 125 20.34 9.65 -15.48
C ALA A 125 19.38 8.45 -15.49
N VAL A 126 18.10 8.72 -15.24
CA VAL A 126 17.05 7.71 -15.38
C VAL A 126 17.14 7.04 -16.77
N PRO A 127 17.13 5.70 -16.85
CA PRO A 127 17.22 5.01 -18.14
C PRO A 127 16.08 5.41 -19.07
N VAL A 128 16.42 5.88 -20.27
CA VAL A 128 15.44 6.32 -21.29
C VAL A 128 14.50 5.16 -21.66
N SER A 129 15.04 3.94 -21.75
CA SER A 129 14.26 2.73 -22.05
C SER A 129 13.15 2.46 -21.04
N SER A 130 13.35 2.79 -19.77
CA SER A 130 12.31 2.66 -18.74
C SER A 130 11.17 3.66 -18.96
N ILE A 131 11.51 4.87 -19.40
CA ILE A 131 10.51 5.89 -19.74
C ILE A 131 9.78 5.53 -21.04
N GLU A 132 10.46 4.96 -22.02
CA GLU A 132 9.82 4.46 -23.25
C GLU A 132 8.79 3.38 -22.96
N LYS A 133 9.09 2.45 -22.04
CA LYS A 133 8.14 1.45 -21.56
C LYS A 133 6.95 2.11 -20.86
N TRP A 134 7.20 3.05 -19.98
CA TRP A 134 6.15 3.81 -19.30
C TRP A 134 5.24 4.55 -20.27
N LEU A 135 5.79 5.22 -21.28
CA LEU A 135 5.03 5.86 -22.36
C LEU A 135 4.17 4.86 -23.14
N SER A 136 4.66 3.63 -23.30
CA SER A 136 3.91 2.56 -23.98
C SER A 136 2.68 2.13 -23.17
N TYR A 137 2.83 1.95 -21.86
CA TYR A 137 1.70 1.60 -20.99
C TYR A 137 0.63 2.68 -20.99
N ASN A 138 1.03 3.95 -20.98
CA ASN A 138 0.11 5.09 -21.01
C ASN A 138 -0.39 5.44 -22.43
N LYS A 139 -0.13 4.59 -23.43
CA LYS A 139 -0.56 4.77 -24.85
C LYS A 139 -0.11 6.10 -25.47
N LEU A 140 0.89 6.76 -24.89
CA LEU A 140 1.44 8.00 -25.40
C LEU A 140 2.39 7.72 -26.56
N LYS A 141 1.98 8.03 -27.79
CA LYS A 141 2.78 7.77 -29.01
C LYS A 141 3.66 8.96 -29.38
N SER A 142 3.13 10.17 -29.27
CA SER A 142 3.82 11.42 -29.59
C SER A 142 3.16 12.58 -28.87
N VAL A 143 3.88 13.63 -28.64
CA VAL A 143 3.36 14.87 -28.04
C VAL A 143 3.85 16.04 -28.90
N SER A 144 2.93 16.96 -29.18
CA SER A 144 3.28 18.23 -29.80
C SER A 144 3.93 19.13 -28.76
N VAL A 145 5.16 19.54 -28.98
CA VAL A 145 5.91 20.42 -28.08
C VAL A 145 6.16 21.74 -28.79
N SER A 146 5.71 22.83 -28.17
CA SER A 146 6.05 24.18 -28.63
C SER A 146 7.51 24.49 -28.28
N ARG A 147 8.31 24.81 -29.28
CA ARG A 147 9.70 25.27 -29.12
C ARG A 147 9.80 26.70 -29.63
N TYR A 148 10.37 27.57 -28.84
CA TYR A 148 10.70 28.91 -29.28
C TYR A 148 12.08 28.90 -29.95
N THR A 149 12.15 29.47 -31.13
CA THR A 149 13.43 29.70 -31.83
C THR A 149 14.14 30.89 -31.18
N ARG A 150 15.46 31.05 -31.49
CA ARG A 150 16.26 32.17 -30.99
C ARG A 150 15.68 33.55 -31.43
N LEU A 151 14.81 33.58 -32.43
CA LEU A 151 14.12 34.76 -32.94
C LEU A 151 12.70 34.93 -32.35
N GLY A 152 12.35 34.18 -31.29
CA GLY A 152 11.05 34.29 -30.64
C GLY A 152 9.86 33.65 -31.39
N THR A 153 10.10 33.03 -32.53
CA THR A 153 9.05 32.35 -33.30
C THR A 153 8.73 30.97 -32.69
N GLU A 154 7.45 30.73 -32.43
CA GLU A 154 6.97 29.45 -31.94
C GLU A 154 6.94 28.42 -33.08
N ARG A 155 7.62 27.30 -32.89
CA ARG A 155 7.54 26.12 -33.78
C ARG A 155 6.93 24.97 -33.00
N LYS A 156 5.85 24.41 -33.51
CA LYS A 156 5.27 23.16 -33.03
C LYS A 156 6.05 22.01 -33.66
N ALA A 157 6.76 21.24 -32.81
CA ALA A 157 7.45 20.04 -33.22
C ALA A 157 6.74 18.81 -32.67
N ILE A 158 6.55 17.79 -33.50
CA ILE A 158 6.07 16.48 -33.04
C ILE A 158 7.29 15.70 -32.58
N GLU A 159 7.38 15.45 -31.29
CA GLU A 159 8.48 14.66 -30.72
C GLU A 159 8.21 13.17 -30.89
N SER A 160 9.22 12.44 -31.35
CA SER A 160 9.17 10.98 -31.37
C SER A 160 9.11 10.45 -29.94
N LYS A 161 8.56 9.24 -29.76
CA LYS A 161 8.49 8.58 -28.45
C LYS A 161 9.86 8.54 -27.74
N LYS A 162 10.94 8.27 -28.48
CA LYS A 162 12.30 8.23 -27.93
C LYS A 162 12.80 9.61 -27.50
N SER A 163 12.53 10.64 -28.29
CA SER A 163 12.86 12.03 -27.96
C SER A 163 12.10 12.50 -26.71
N LEU A 164 10.80 12.18 -26.64
CA LEU A 164 9.98 12.49 -25.50
C LEU A 164 10.47 11.76 -24.24
N ALA A 165 10.80 10.47 -24.34
CA ALA A 165 11.36 9.70 -23.24
C ALA A 165 12.66 10.30 -22.70
N TYR A 166 13.54 10.75 -23.60
CA TYR A 166 14.78 11.44 -23.21
C TYR A 166 14.50 12.75 -22.45
N ILE A 167 13.58 13.58 -22.93
CA ILE A 167 13.21 14.84 -22.27
C ILE A 167 12.65 14.57 -20.88
N ILE A 168 11.76 13.58 -20.75
CA ILE A 168 11.17 13.19 -19.46
C ILE A 168 12.26 12.65 -18.52
N ALA A 169 13.10 11.74 -18.97
CA ALA A 169 14.19 11.17 -18.17
C ALA A 169 15.14 12.26 -17.63
N ARG A 170 15.52 13.20 -18.51
CA ARG A 170 16.33 14.36 -18.11
C ARG A 170 15.60 15.27 -17.13
N SER A 171 14.31 15.51 -17.32
CA SER A 171 13.49 16.31 -16.40
C SER A 171 13.39 15.65 -15.02
N ILE A 172 13.17 14.33 -14.96
CA ILE A 172 13.15 13.58 -13.71
C ILE A 172 14.50 13.67 -12.99
N HIS A 173 15.60 13.45 -13.71
CA HIS A 173 16.93 13.53 -13.13
C HIS A 173 17.25 14.93 -12.57
N THR A 174 16.82 15.97 -13.28
CA THR A 174 17.13 17.37 -12.93
C THR A 174 16.20 17.91 -11.85
N LYS A 175 14.89 17.65 -11.98
CA LYS A 175 13.85 18.23 -11.11
C LYS A 175 13.41 17.31 -9.98
N GLY A 176 13.73 16.01 -10.08
CA GLY A 176 13.28 14.99 -9.15
C GLY A 176 11.87 14.45 -9.44
N LEU A 177 11.42 13.57 -8.55
CA LEU A 177 10.06 13.03 -8.49
C LEU A 177 9.37 13.59 -7.26
N LYS A 178 8.16 14.09 -7.43
CA LYS A 178 7.30 14.53 -6.32
C LYS A 178 6.89 13.32 -5.49
N SER A 179 6.87 13.47 -4.16
CA SER A 179 6.29 12.48 -3.25
C SER A 179 4.79 12.35 -3.49
N THR A 180 4.30 11.14 -3.50
CA THR A 180 2.86 10.86 -3.66
C THR A 180 2.20 10.55 -2.32
N HIS A 181 2.99 10.09 -1.34
CA HIS A 181 2.52 9.63 -0.02
C HIS A 181 1.36 8.63 -0.10
N TYR A 182 1.26 7.87 -1.21
CA TYR A 182 0.13 6.97 -1.44
C TYR A 182 0.04 5.88 -0.37
N PHE A 183 1.19 5.34 0.03
CA PHE A 183 1.27 4.31 1.07
C PHE A 183 0.92 4.88 2.44
N ASP A 184 1.49 6.02 2.80
CA ASP A 184 1.24 6.69 4.08
C ASP A 184 -0.23 7.11 4.20
N ARG A 185 -0.85 7.54 3.11
CA ARG A 185 -2.29 7.86 3.06
C ARG A 185 -3.16 6.63 3.24
N ALA A 186 -2.79 5.48 2.64
CA ALA A 186 -3.50 4.22 2.85
C ALA A 186 -3.40 3.78 4.31
N VAL A 187 -2.21 3.87 4.92
CA VAL A 187 -2.00 3.60 6.36
C VAL A 187 -2.90 4.50 7.21
N ALA A 188 -2.85 5.81 7.00
CA ALA A 188 -3.64 6.76 7.78
C ALA A 188 -5.16 6.57 7.62
N GLN A 189 -5.61 6.15 6.45
CA GLN A 189 -7.01 5.90 6.17
C GLN A 189 -7.55 4.67 6.91
N ILE A 190 -6.77 3.61 7.00
CA ILE A 190 -7.22 2.32 7.52
C ILE A 190 -6.86 2.15 9.00
N PHE A 191 -5.62 2.50 9.39
CA PHE A 191 -5.12 2.33 10.76
C PHE A 191 -5.35 3.60 11.60
N ASN A 192 -6.61 3.98 11.72
CA ASN A 192 -7.08 5.13 12.46
C ASN A 192 -7.56 4.75 13.88
N LYS A 193 -8.19 5.68 14.58
CA LYS A 193 -8.73 5.46 15.93
C LYS A 193 -9.79 4.33 15.98
N GLU A 194 -10.59 4.21 14.93
CA GLU A 194 -11.62 3.17 14.80
C GLU A 194 -10.99 1.76 14.74
N PHE A 195 -9.87 1.62 14.03
CA PHE A 195 -9.10 0.37 14.01
C PHE A 195 -8.71 -0.07 15.42
N ILE A 196 -8.16 0.84 16.24
CA ILE A 196 -7.75 0.53 17.62
C ILE A 196 -8.95 0.08 18.45
N GLN A 197 -10.09 0.75 18.32
CA GLN A 197 -11.32 0.38 19.02
C GLN A 197 -11.82 -1.00 18.61
N ASN A 198 -11.77 -1.32 17.31
CA ASN A 198 -12.21 -2.61 16.79
C ASN A 198 -11.28 -3.75 17.23
N LEU A 199 -9.97 -3.49 17.30
CA LEU A 199 -9.02 -4.47 17.88
C LEU A 199 -9.30 -4.74 19.36
N ALA A 200 -9.61 -3.72 20.15
CA ALA A 200 -9.95 -3.88 21.56
C ALA A 200 -11.22 -4.73 21.73
N VAL A 201 -12.23 -4.53 20.87
CA VAL A 201 -13.45 -5.34 20.87
C VAL A 201 -13.17 -6.78 20.46
N ALA A 202 -12.33 -7.00 19.44
CA ALA A 202 -11.93 -8.34 19.00
C ALA A 202 -11.20 -9.11 20.12
N LEU A 203 -10.23 -8.46 20.76
CA LEU A 203 -9.50 -9.05 21.88
C LEU A 203 -10.44 -9.39 23.05
N GLY A 204 -11.38 -8.52 23.38
CA GLY A 204 -12.41 -8.79 24.40
C GLY A 204 -13.27 -10.01 24.05
N GLY A 205 -13.59 -10.22 22.78
CA GLY A 205 -14.27 -11.40 22.28
C GLY A 205 -13.48 -12.68 22.50
N ASP A 206 -12.21 -12.68 22.17
CA ASP A 206 -11.31 -13.84 22.37
C ASP A 206 -11.15 -14.21 23.84
N VAL A 207 -11.01 -13.23 24.72
CA VAL A 207 -10.95 -13.44 26.18
C VAL A 207 -12.25 -14.09 26.69
N GLN A 208 -13.42 -13.66 26.23
CA GLN A 208 -14.69 -14.27 26.60
C GLN A 208 -14.78 -15.74 26.16
N ILE A 209 -14.29 -16.08 24.95
CA ILE A 209 -14.24 -17.44 24.46
C ILE A 209 -13.39 -18.32 25.38
N GLN A 210 -12.20 -17.89 25.72
CA GLN A 210 -11.27 -18.63 26.59
C GLN A 210 -11.86 -18.86 27.99
N ILE A 211 -12.52 -17.88 28.59
CA ILE A 211 -13.18 -18.01 29.88
C ILE A 211 -14.28 -19.05 29.85
N LYS A 212 -15.14 -19.04 28.80
CA LYS A 212 -16.20 -20.02 28.62
C LYS A 212 -15.65 -21.43 28.49
N GLN A 213 -14.57 -21.62 27.76
CA GLN A 213 -13.91 -22.93 27.61
C GLN A 213 -13.38 -23.45 28.95
N ALA A 214 -12.70 -22.59 29.71
CA ALA A 214 -12.17 -22.95 31.03
C ALA A 214 -13.28 -23.37 32.01
N VAL A 215 -14.41 -22.64 32.01
CA VAL A 215 -15.56 -22.95 32.87
C VAL A 215 -16.22 -24.27 32.47
N ASN A 216 -16.43 -24.50 31.16
CA ASN A 216 -17.07 -25.73 30.69
C ASN A 216 -16.15 -26.97 30.85
N GLY A 217 -14.83 -26.80 30.73
CA GLY A 217 -13.85 -27.86 30.96
C GLY A 217 -13.85 -28.37 32.43
N ASN A 218 -14.03 -27.46 33.38
CA ASN A 218 -14.12 -27.82 34.81
C ASN A 218 -15.44 -28.55 35.19
N ASN A 219 -16.53 -28.33 34.43
CA ASN A 219 -17.80 -29.00 34.69
C ASN A 219 -17.87 -30.45 34.14
N ASN A 220 -16.99 -30.83 33.23
CA ASN A 220 -16.94 -32.19 32.68
C ASN A 220 -16.04 -33.14 33.48
N ASN A 221 -15.36 -32.67 34.52
CA ASN A 221 -14.48 -33.45 35.40
C ASN A 221 -15.11 -33.69 36.82
N LYS A 222 -16.41 -33.55 36.96
CA LYS A 222 -17.19 -34.01 38.11
C LYS A 222 -18.19 -35.08 37.62
#